data_39c37a1a45f66a8abf3b5218bc09915f
#
_entry.id   39c37a1a45f66a8abf3b5218bc09915f
#
_cell.length_a   1.000
_cell.length_b   1.000
_cell.length_c   1.000
_cell.angle_alpha   90.00
_cell.angle_beta   90.00
_cell.angle_gamma   90.00
#
_symmetry.space_group_name_H-M   'P 1'
#
loop_
_entity.id
_entity.type
_entity.pdbx_description
1 polymer ?
#
loop_
_entity_poly.entity_id
_entity_poly.type
_entity_poly.pdbx_seq_one_letter_code
_entity_poly.pdbx_strand_id
1 'polypeptide(L)'
;MEEKNKKDINRRDFIKIVGISAATSTAILYGCSSKGTSSSSSASAEGEIPTDKMTYRTSPTTGDRVSLLGYGCMRWPLKPAPDGKGEVVDQDAVNGLIDYAIAHGVNYFDTSPAYVQGFSEKSTGIALSRYPRDKYFIATKLSNFSPDTWSREASLKMYHKSFADLQVDYIDYMLLHGIGMGGMDALKGRYLDNGMLDFLIKEREAGRIRNLGFSYHGDIEVYDYLLSRHDEIKWDFVQIQLNYVDWKHAKETNARNTDAEYLYGELHKRGIPSIIMEPLLGGRLSKLNDNLVARLKQRHPESSVASWAFRFAGTFPDILTVLSGMTYMEHLQDNLRTYSPLEPLTDEEMDFLEDTAQLMLKYPTIPCNDCKYCMPCPYGLDIPAVLLHYNRCVNEGNVPKNRQDENYVKARRAFLVGYDRSVPKLRQASHCIGCNQCVPHCPQNIDIPKELHRIDQFVEQLKQGTL
;
A
#
# COMPACT_ATOMS: atom_id res chain seq x y z
N MET A 1 -6.76 -8.66 54.85
CA MET A 1 -6.28 -8.81 53.46
C MET A 1 -7.46 -8.40 52.61
N GLU A 2 -7.43 -7.13 52.16
CA GLU A 2 -8.55 -6.51 51.44
C GLU A 2 -8.29 -6.62 49.94
N GLU A 3 -9.21 -7.25 49.23
CA GLU A 3 -9.32 -7.20 47.76
C GLU A 3 -9.84 -5.82 47.34
N LYS A 4 -9.01 -5.06 46.63
CA LYS A 4 -9.44 -3.79 46.02
C LYS A 4 -10.17 -4.09 44.72
N ASN A 5 -11.50 -3.89 44.77
CA ASN A 5 -12.40 -3.79 43.61
C ASN A 5 -11.91 -2.73 42.62
N LYS A 6 -11.55 -3.13 41.42
CA LYS A 6 -11.41 -2.24 40.25
C LYS A 6 -12.83 -1.95 39.73
N LYS A 7 -13.30 -0.73 39.92
CA LYS A 7 -14.53 -0.22 39.28
C LYS A 7 -14.25 0.08 37.82
N ASP A 8 -14.97 -0.58 36.95
CA ASP A 8 -15.04 -0.23 35.54
C ASP A 8 -15.64 1.16 35.37
N ILE A 9 -14.91 2.06 34.67
CA ILE A 9 -15.36 3.41 34.38
C ILE A 9 -16.31 3.35 33.18
N ASN A 10 -17.57 3.70 33.36
CA ASN A 10 -18.54 3.74 32.28
C ASN A 10 -18.43 5.05 31.46
N ARG A 11 -19.00 5.04 30.26
CA ARG A 11 -18.91 6.13 29.27
C ARG A 11 -19.39 7.51 29.81
N ARG A 12 -20.27 7.53 30.80
CA ARG A 12 -20.80 8.75 31.42
C ARG A 12 -19.81 9.38 32.41
N ASP A 13 -18.99 8.56 33.08
CA ASP A 13 -17.99 9.03 34.04
C ASP A 13 -16.76 9.56 33.31
N PHE A 14 -16.43 8.98 32.13
CA PHE A 14 -15.38 9.49 31.26
C PHE A 14 -15.68 10.89 30.72
N ILE A 15 -16.92 11.16 30.31
CA ILE A 15 -17.33 12.48 29.79
C ILE A 15 -17.31 13.56 30.92
N LYS A 16 -17.56 13.20 32.18
CA LYS A 16 -17.46 14.14 33.31
C LYS A 16 -16.02 14.51 33.66
N ILE A 17 -15.07 13.60 33.47
CA ILE A 17 -13.64 13.84 33.73
C ILE A 17 -13.01 14.75 32.65
N VAL A 18 -13.45 14.63 31.40
CA VAL A 18 -12.96 15.49 30.29
C VAL A 18 -13.63 16.89 30.30
N GLY A 19 -14.82 17.02 30.89
CA GLY A 19 -15.59 18.27 30.90
C GLY A 19 -15.17 19.32 31.94
N ILE A 20 -14.23 19.04 32.86
CA ILE A 20 -13.89 19.95 33.99
C ILE A 20 -12.61 20.78 33.70
N SER A 21 -11.91 20.58 32.60
CA SER A 21 -10.66 21.29 32.28
C SER A 21 -10.81 22.53 31.37
N ALA A 22 -12.03 22.97 31.08
CA ALA A 22 -12.29 24.14 30.22
C ALA A 22 -13.13 25.22 30.90
N ALA A 23 -12.66 25.77 32.00
CA ALA A 23 -13.21 27.02 32.53
C ALA A 23 -12.16 27.73 33.41
N THR A 24 -11.38 28.62 32.82
CA THR A 24 -10.98 29.92 33.41
C THR A 24 -10.02 30.65 32.46
N SER A 25 -10.50 31.67 31.77
CA SER A 25 -9.90 32.99 31.66
C SER A 25 -10.78 33.91 30.81
N THR A 26 -11.32 34.89 31.49
CA THR A 26 -12.26 35.90 30.99
C THR A 26 -11.55 37.15 30.49
N ALA A 27 -12.10 37.73 29.41
CA ALA A 27 -12.24 39.14 29.04
C ALA A 27 -11.04 39.95 28.58
N ILE A 28 -11.17 40.70 27.48
CA ILE A 28 -11.69 42.07 27.31
C ILE A 28 -11.68 42.44 25.83
N LEU A 29 -12.81 42.63 25.24
CA LEU A 29 -13.55 43.72 24.61
C LEU A 29 -12.89 44.63 23.52
N TYR A 30 -13.68 44.79 22.48
CA TYR A 30 -13.99 45.89 21.54
C TYR A 30 -13.39 45.86 20.13
N GLY A 31 -14.33 45.83 19.16
CA GLY A 31 -14.17 46.41 17.83
C GLY A 31 -14.94 45.71 16.72
N CYS A 32 -16.12 46.23 16.39
CA CYS A 32 -16.98 45.82 15.27
C CYS A 32 -16.34 45.98 13.90
N SER A 33 -16.53 45.06 12.92
CA SER A 33 -17.31 45.31 11.69
C SER A 33 -17.36 44.10 10.76
N SER A 34 -18.55 43.71 10.50
CA SER A 34 -19.24 43.01 9.37
C SER A 34 -18.49 42.32 8.24
N LYS A 35 -19.03 41.12 7.95
CA LYS A 35 -19.26 40.39 6.70
C LYS A 35 -18.28 39.32 6.26
N GLY A 36 -18.80 38.11 6.15
CA GLY A 36 -18.26 37.04 5.32
C GLY A 36 -18.21 35.67 6.05
N THR A 37 -19.33 34.96 6.15
CA THR A 37 -19.37 33.55 6.56
C THR A 37 -18.69 32.68 5.52
N SER A 38 -17.51 32.21 5.85
CA SER A 38 -16.94 31.00 5.28
C SER A 38 -16.62 30.05 6.42
N SER A 39 -17.26 28.88 6.43
CA SER A 39 -17.01 27.79 7.37
C SER A 39 -15.57 27.29 7.20
N SER A 40 -14.68 27.78 8.05
CA SER A 40 -13.33 27.21 8.17
C SER A 40 -13.44 25.95 9.05
N SER A 41 -13.27 24.78 8.44
CA SER A 41 -12.86 23.58 9.15
C SER A 41 -11.59 23.90 9.95
N SER A 42 -11.59 23.67 11.25
CA SER A 42 -10.41 23.78 12.13
C SER A 42 -9.36 22.75 11.68
N ALA A 43 -8.46 23.17 10.78
CA ALA A 43 -7.19 22.51 10.59
C ALA A 43 -6.36 22.78 11.88
N SER A 44 -6.01 21.73 12.61
CA SER A 44 -4.97 21.76 13.63
C SER A 44 -3.71 22.37 13.00
N ALA A 45 -3.07 23.30 13.68
CA ALA A 45 -1.82 23.92 13.24
C ALA A 45 -0.69 22.87 13.30
N GLU A 46 -0.63 22.01 12.30
CA GLU A 46 0.52 21.14 12.05
C GLU A 46 1.62 22.03 11.47
N GLY A 47 2.81 22.00 12.10
CA GLY A 47 3.97 22.80 11.66
C GLY A 47 4.34 22.54 10.21
N GLU A 48 4.97 23.52 9.56
CA GLU A 48 5.46 23.41 8.18
C GLU A 48 6.41 22.20 8.04
N ILE A 49 6.24 21.43 6.96
CA ILE A 49 7.07 20.24 6.70
C ILE A 49 8.44 20.73 6.19
N PRO A 50 9.57 20.32 6.82
CA PRO A 50 10.88 20.73 6.36
C PRO A 50 11.20 20.25 4.96
N THR A 51 11.76 21.11 4.11
CA THR A 51 12.18 20.77 2.74
C THR A 51 13.61 20.23 2.65
N ASP A 52 14.38 20.33 3.74
CA ASP A 52 15.81 20.00 3.81
C ASP A 52 16.14 18.85 4.78
N LYS A 53 15.11 18.18 5.32
CA LYS A 53 15.27 17.14 6.36
C LYS A 53 14.98 15.72 5.90
N MET A 54 14.66 15.51 4.62
CA MET A 54 14.43 14.17 4.08
C MET A 54 15.58 13.22 4.45
N THR A 55 15.24 12.05 4.97
CA THR A 55 16.23 10.99 5.22
C THR A 55 16.56 10.30 3.90
N TYR A 56 17.86 10.11 3.64
CA TYR A 56 18.37 9.44 2.44
C TYR A 56 19.18 8.21 2.82
N ARG A 57 19.20 7.24 1.91
CA ARG A 57 20.08 6.07 1.94
C ARG A 57 20.93 6.02 0.67
N THR A 58 22.11 5.44 0.77
CA THR A 58 23.02 5.31 -0.38
C THR A 58 23.02 3.88 -0.87
N SER A 59 22.75 3.69 -2.16
CA SER A 59 22.89 2.38 -2.80
C SER A 59 24.34 1.90 -2.70
N PRO A 60 24.61 0.72 -2.17
CA PRO A 60 25.97 0.20 -2.07
C PRO A 60 26.57 -0.15 -3.44
N THR A 61 25.75 -0.39 -4.45
CA THR A 61 26.17 -0.79 -5.80
C THR A 61 26.53 0.40 -6.65
N THR A 62 25.68 1.44 -6.70
CA THR A 62 25.84 2.58 -7.62
C THR A 62 26.24 3.87 -6.94
N GLY A 63 26.16 3.96 -5.61
CA GLY A 63 26.37 5.20 -4.89
C GLY A 63 25.19 6.18 -4.98
N ASP A 64 24.08 5.79 -5.58
CA ASP A 64 22.87 6.63 -5.70
C ASP A 64 22.35 7.00 -4.30
N ARG A 65 22.17 8.29 -4.06
CA ARG A 65 21.59 8.83 -2.83
C ARG A 65 20.09 8.94 -2.97
N VAL A 66 19.35 7.92 -2.50
CA VAL A 66 17.91 7.74 -2.67
C VAL A 66 17.15 8.21 -1.43
N SER A 67 16.05 8.93 -1.61
CA SER A 67 15.14 9.31 -0.52
C SER A 67 14.51 8.07 0.11
N LEU A 68 14.48 8.01 1.45
CA LEU A 68 13.90 6.87 2.15
C LEU A 68 12.38 6.77 1.92
N LEU A 69 11.69 7.88 1.66
CA LEU A 69 10.35 7.89 1.10
C LEU A 69 10.45 7.80 -0.42
N GLY A 70 9.96 6.71 -1.00
CA GLY A 70 9.76 6.53 -2.42
C GLY A 70 8.29 6.73 -2.83
N TYR A 71 8.07 7.34 -3.99
CA TYR A 71 6.72 7.55 -4.52
C TYR A 71 6.26 6.34 -5.33
N GLY A 72 5.27 5.60 -4.82
CA GLY A 72 4.61 4.49 -5.54
C GLY A 72 3.53 5.03 -6.49
N CYS A 73 3.75 4.95 -7.78
CA CYS A 73 2.88 5.51 -8.82
C CYS A 73 1.69 4.61 -9.20
N MET A 74 1.40 3.59 -8.42
CA MET A 74 0.30 2.65 -8.68
C MET A 74 -1.09 3.25 -8.41
N ARG A 75 -1.18 4.33 -7.64
CA ARG A 75 -2.44 4.89 -7.14
C ARG A 75 -2.60 6.36 -7.51
N TRP A 76 -2.29 6.72 -8.77
CA TRP A 76 -2.52 8.07 -9.27
C TRP A 76 -3.98 8.49 -9.11
N PRO A 77 -4.27 9.75 -8.77
CA PRO A 77 -5.64 10.25 -8.68
C PRO A 77 -6.34 10.16 -10.04
N LEU A 78 -7.60 9.79 -9.99
CA LEU A 78 -8.46 9.66 -11.16
C LEU A 78 -9.56 10.72 -11.12
N LYS A 79 -10.01 11.13 -12.30
CA LYS A 79 -11.18 12.00 -12.49
C LYS A 79 -12.11 11.42 -13.55
N PRO A 80 -13.41 11.80 -13.58
CA PRO A 80 -14.32 11.36 -14.62
C PRO A 80 -13.77 11.67 -16.02
N ALA A 81 -13.89 10.71 -16.93
CA ALA A 81 -13.49 10.90 -18.31
C ALA A 81 -14.34 12.00 -18.98
N PRO A 82 -13.79 12.80 -19.92
CA PRO A 82 -14.52 13.87 -20.60
C PRO A 82 -15.76 13.42 -21.36
N ASP A 83 -15.79 12.16 -21.82
CA ASP A 83 -16.92 11.54 -22.51
C ASP A 83 -17.98 10.96 -21.56
N GLY A 84 -17.78 11.11 -20.24
CA GLY A 84 -18.64 10.57 -19.19
C GLY A 84 -18.58 9.05 -19.04
N LYS A 85 -17.63 8.37 -19.70
CA LYS A 85 -17.49 6.90 -19.64
C LYS A 85 -16.22 6.50 -18.89
N GLY A 86 -16.37 6.20 -17.60
CA GLY A 86 -15.26 5.75 -16.76
C GLY A 86 -14.41 6.88 -16.18
N GLU A 87 -13.17 6.57 -15.89
CA GLU A 87 -12.21 7.48 -15.22
C GLU A 87 -10.91 7.55 -16.03
N VAL A 88 -10.24 8.69 -15.95
CA VAL A 88 -8.90 8.95 -16.50
C VAL A 88 -7.99 9.47 -15.40
N VAL A 89 -6.67 9.37 -15.58
CA VAL A 89 -5.72 9.97 -14.64
C VAL A 89 -5.91 11.49 -14.61
N ASP A 90 -6.01 12.04 -13.42
CA ASP A 90 -5.97 13.49 -13.22
C ASP A 90 -4.52 13.99 -13.26
N GLN A 91 -4.06 14.31 -14.49
CA GLN A 91 -2.67 14.70 -14.71
C GLN A 91 -2.28 15.97 -13.95
N ASP A 92 -3.20 16.91 -13.74
CA ASP A 92 -2.92 18.13 -12.99
C ASP A 92 -2.68 17.82 -11.51
N ALA A 93 -3.48 16.93 -10.93
CA ALA A 93 -3.27 16.44 -9.58
C ALA A 93 -1.96 15.65 -9.46
N VAL A 94 -1.63 14.77 -10.42
CA VAL A 94 -0.34 14.06 -10.47
C VAL A 94 0.83 15.04 -10.50
N ASN A 95 0.75 16.06 -11.35
CA ASN A 95 1.80 17.08 -11.43
C ASN A 95 2.00 17.80 -10.10
N GLY A 96 0.92 18.24 -9.45
CA GLY A 96 0.98 18.91 -8.14
C GLY A 96 1.56 18.04 -7.03
N LEU A 97 1.23 16.73 -7.01
CA LEU A 97 1.78 15.78 -6.06
C LEU A 97 3.29 15.57 -6.27
N ILE A 98 3.72 15.40 -7.52
CA ILE A 98 5.16 15.25 -7.86
C ILE A 98 5.93 16.53 -7.54
N ASP A 99 5.37 17.71 -7.85
CA ASP A 99 6.00 19.00 -7.55
C ASP A 99 6.25 19.15 -6.04
N TYR A 100 5.24 18.82 -5.24
CA TYR A 100 5.35 18.88 -3.79
C TYR A 100 6.35 17.84 -3.25
N ALA A 101 6.33 16.61 -3.77
CA ALA A 101 7.24 15.55 -3.37
C ALA A 101 8.72 15.91 -3.63
N ILE A 102 9.03 16.39 -4.84
CA ILE A 102 10.39 16.80 -5.23
C ILE A 102 10.85 18.00 -4.39
N ALA A 103 9.99 19.00 -4.16
CA ALA A 103 10.31 20.16 -3.33
C ALA A 103 10.66 19.77 -1.89
N HIS A 104 10.16 18.64 -1.39
CA HIS A 104 10.45 18.09 -0.05
C HIS A 104 11.47 16.94 -0.07
N GLY A 105 12.23 16.79 -1.15
CA GLY A 105 13.39 15.90 -1.21
C GLY A 105 13.10 14.47 -1.64
N VAL A 106 11.86 14.11 -2.04
CA VAL A 106 11.58 12.81 -2.66
C VAL A 106 12.21 12.76 -4.04
N ASN A 107 13.02 11.74 -4.28
CA ASN A 107 13.71 11.59 -5.57
C ASN A 107 13.58 10.20 -6.20
N TYR A 108 12.76 9.30 -5.64
CA TYR A 108 12.54 7.95 -6.18
C TYR A 108 11.07 7.73 -6.53
N PHE A 109 10.79 7.38 -7.80
CA PHE A 109 9.45 7.19 -8.35
C PHE A 109 9.32 5.81 -8.96
N ASP A 110 8.44 4.96 -8.38
CA ASP A 110 8.24 3.57 -8.78
C ASP A 110 6.94 3.41 -9.56
N THR A 111 7.04 2.97 -10.80
CA THR A 111 5.90 2.73 -11.69
C THR A 111 5.95 1.35 -12.34
N SER A 112 5.04 1.09 -13.29
CA SER A 112 4.95 -0.16 -14.05
C SER A 112 3.96 0.01 -15.21
N PRO A 113 4.16 -0.66 -16.35
CA PRO A 113 3.18 -0.72 -17.43
C PRO A 113 1.85 -1.36 -17.03
N ALA A 114 1.81 -2.10 -15.90
CA ALA A 114 0.57 -2.70 -15.38
C ALA A 114 -0.24 -1.78 -14.45
N TYR A 115 0.33 -0.63 -14.03
CA TYR A 115 -0.30 0.24 -13.06
C TYR A 115 -1.32 1.19 -13.71
N VAL A 116 -2.40 1.49 -12.97
CA VAL A 116 -3.45 2.42 -13.41
C VAL A 116 -3.95 2.07 -14.84
N GLN A 117 -4.25 0.79 -15.07
CA GLN A 117 -4.72 0.27 -16.36
C GLN A 117 -3.79 0.60 -17.55
N GLY A 118 -2.48 0.69 -17.29
CA GLY A 118 -1.47 0.99 -18.31
C GLY A 118 -1.13 2.47 -18.50
N PHE A 119 -1.72 3.37 -17.70
CA PHE A 119 -1.51 4.82 -17.82
C PHE A 119 -0.46 5.39 -16.88
N SER A 120 0.02 4.61 -15.90
CA SER A 120 0.93 5.12 -14.87
C SER A 120 2.27 5.61 -15.42
N GLU A 121 2.93 4.84 -16.29
CA GLU A 121 4.22 5.26 -16.87
C GLU A 121 4.10 6.58 -17.63
N LYS A 122 3.09 6.69 -18.50
CA LYS A 122 2.85 7.92 -19.27
C LYS A 122 2.59 9.13 -18.37
N SER A 123 1.75 8.99 -17.36
CA SER A 123 1.43 10.08 -16.44
C SER A 123 2.63 10.49 -15.59
N THR A 124 3.44 9.51 -15.15
CA THR A 124 4.69 9.73 -14.43
C THR A 124 5.72 10.42 -15.32
N GLY A 125 5.87 9.98 -16.57
CA GLY A 125 6.79 10.58 -17.55
C GLY A 125 6.45 12.03 -17.85
N ILE A 126 5.16 12.35 -18.09
CA ILE A 126 4.69 13.73 -18.30
C ILE A 126 5.05 14.62 -17.10
N ALA A 127 4.83 14.14 -15.88
CA ALA A 127 5.10 14.93 -14.69
C ALA A 127 6.60 15.12 -14.44
N LEU A 128 7.42 14.08 -14.59
CA LEU A 128 8.86 14.12 -14.31
C LEU A 128 9.67 14.80 -15.42
N SER A 129 9.23 14.78 -16.67
CA SER A 129 9.91 15.47 -17.78
C SER A 129 10.02 16.99 -17.61
N ARG A 130 9.29 17.56 -16.66
CA ARG A 130 9.36 18.98 -16.27
C ARG A 130 10.59 19.31 -15.42
N TYR A 131 11.34 18.30 -14.98
CA TYR A 131 12.51 18.43 -14.12
C TYR A 131 13.79 17.94 -14.82
N PRO A 132 14.97 18.46 -14.46
CA PRO A 132 16.23 17.91 -14.92
C PRO A 132 16.34 16.42 -14.56
N ARG A 133 16.80 15.60 -15.51
CA ARG A 133 16.81 14.13 -15.42
C ARG A 133 17.67 13.61 -14.23
N ASP A 134 18.66 14.36 -13.80
CA ASP A 134 19.55 14.05 -12.68
C ASP A 134 18.94 14.31 -11.28
N LYS A 135 17.73 14.87 -11.22
CA LYS A 135 17.05 15.18 -9.95
C LYS A 135 16.21 14.03 -9.40
N TYR A 136 16.00 12.99 -10.17
CA TYR A 136 15.13 11.88 -9.78
C TYR A 136 15.59 10.55 -10.35
N PHE A 137 15.19 9.48 -9.66
CA PHE A 137 15.33 8.11 -10.08
C PHE A 137 13.97 7.55 -10.52
N ILE A 138 13.93 6.86 -11.66
CA ILE A 138 12.76 6.15 -12.16
C ILE A 138 12.97 4.65 -12.00
N ALA A 139 12.01 3.99 -11.34
CA ALA A 139 11.88 2.56 -11.33
C ALA A 139 10.68 2.13 -12.17
N THR A 140 10.88 1.15 -13.06
CA THR A 140 9.78 0.48 -13.76
C THR A 140 10.04 -1.02 -13.91
N LYS A 141 9.08 -1.76 -14.44
CA LYS A 141 9.06 -3.21 -14.36
C LYS A 141 8.68 -3.85 -15.70
N LEU A 142 9.27 -4.98 -16.03
CA LEU A 142 8.79 -5.81 -17.13
C LEU A 142 7.61 -6.67 -16.65
N SER A 143 6.39 -6.24 -16.99
CA SER A 143 5.12 -6.76 -16.44
C SER A 143 4.43 -7.75 -17.39
N ASN A 144 5.17 -8.65 -18.00
CA ASN A 144 4.70 -9.68 -18.91
C ASN A 144 4.00 -10.85 -18.17
N PHE A 145 2.88 -10.57 -17.48
CA PHE A 145 2.20 -11.52 -16.60
C PHE A 145 1.47 -12.64 -17.35
N SER A 146 0.85 -12.31 -18.46
CA SER A 146 -0.01 -13.20 -19.22
C SER A 146 0.79 -14.02 -20.25
N PRO A 147 0.51 -15.33 -20.46
CA PRO A 147 1.28 -16.17 -21.37
C PRO A 147 1.43 -15.61 -22.80
N ASP A 148 0.44 -14.87 -23.30
CA ASP A 148 0.49 -14.18 -24.59
C ASP A 148 1.54 -13.07 -24.65
N THR A 149 2.01 -12.57 -23.49
CA THR A 149 3.08 -11.57 -23.37
C THR A 149 4.46 -12.16 -23.08
N TRP A 150 4.59 -13.50 -22.98
CA TRP A 150 5.86 -14.17 -22.63
C TRP A 150 6.81 -14.29 -23.81
N SER A 151 6.35 -14.13 -25.06
CA SER A 151 7.26 -14.16 -26.19
C SER A 151 8.32 -13.04 -26.05
N ARG A 152 9.53 -13.29 -26.59
CA ARG A 152 10.60 -12.30 -26.61
C ARG A 152 10.15 -11.01 -27.28
N GLU A 153 9.44 -11.13 -28.41
CA GLU A 153 8.94 -9.97 -29.17
C GLU A 153 7.97 -9.11 -28.35
N ALA A 154 6.98 -9.74 -27.69
CA ALA A 154 6.01 -9.04 -26.85
C ALA A 154 6.70 -8.37 -25.65
N SER A 155 7.64 -9.06 -25.01
CA SER A 155 8.40 -8.52 -23.88
C SER A 155 9.31 -7.36 -24.29
N LEU A 156 9.98 -7.42 -25.45
CA LEU A 156 10.77 -6.30 -26.00
C LEU A 156 9.89 -5.10 -26.35
N LYS A 157 8.72 -5.33 -26.94
CA LYS A 157 7.74 -4.26 -27.22
C LYS A 157 7.33 -3.53 -25.95
N MET A 158 7.07 -4.29 -24.87
CA MET A 158 6.74 -3.70 -23.56
C MET A 158 7.92 -2.91 -23.00
N TYR A 159 9.13 -3.47 -23.03
CA TYR A 159 10.36 -2.81 -22.59
C TYR A 159 10.57 -1.45 -23.29
N HIS A 160 10.52 -1.42 -24.62
CA HIS A 160 10.70 -0.18 -25.38
C HIS A 160 9.57 0.82 -25.17
N LYS A 161 8.33 0.34 -24.98
CA LYS A 161 7.20 1.20 -24.67
C LYS A 161 7.40 1.94 -23.35
N SER A 162 7.99 1.31 -22.34
CA SER A 162 8.26 1.96 -21.04
C SER A 162 9.17 3.19 -21.22
N PHE A 163 10.22 3.13 -22.05
CA PHE A 163 11.06 4.30 -22.34
C PHE A 163 10.27 5.44 -23.02
N ALA A 164 9.43 5.08 -23.98
CA ALA A 164 8.63 6.07 -24.72
C ALA A 164 7.59 6.73 -23.79
N ASP A 165 6.89 5.94 -22.96
CA ASP A 165 5.88 6.47 -22.04
C ASP A 165 6.51 7.32 -20.93
N LEU A 166 7.65 6.91 -20.40
CA LEU A 166 8.41 7.64 -19.38
C LEU A 166 9.19 8.83 -19.94
N GLN A 167 9.37 8.93 -21.27
CA GLN A 167 10.11 10.00 -21.95
C GLN A 167 11.57 10.08 -21.49
N VAL A 168 12.27 8.92 -21.40
CA VAL A 168 13.64 8.83 -20.91
C VAL A 168 14.53 7.99 -21.82
N ASP A 169 15.83 8.27 -21.81
CA ASP A 169 16.86 7.53 -22.56
C ASP A 169 17.45 6.37 -21.74
N TYR A 170 17.33 6.41 -20.42
CA TYR A 170 17.76 5.36 -19.50
C TYR A 170 16.80 5.23 -18.31
N ILE A 171 16.73 4.02 -17.75
CA ILE A 171 15.96 3.68 -16.56
C ILE A 171 16.92 3.44 -15.41
N ASP A 172 16.67 4.09 -14.26
CA ASP A 172 17.56 3.94 -13.10
C ASP A 172 17.40 2.57 -12.43
N TYR A 173 16.16 2.08 -12.29
CA TYR A 173 15.86 0.83 -11.60
C TYR A 173 14.86 0.01 -12.43
N MET A 174 15.33 -1.09 -13.03
CA MET A 174 14.48 -2.02 -13.80
C MET A 174 14.24 -3.30 -13.01
N LEU A 175 12.98 -3.73 -12.94
CA LEU A 175 12.59 -4.92 -12.20
C LEU A 175 11.98 -6.00 -13.09
N LEU A 176 12.32 -7.25 -12.82
CA LEU A 176 11.46 -8.38 -13.14
C LEU A 176 10.21 -8.30 -12.24
N HIS A 177 9.01 -8.22 -12.82
CA HIS A 177 7.80 -7.91 -12.06
C HIS A 177 7.11 -9.13 -11.49
N GLY A 178 6.84 -9.15 -10.17
CA GLY A 178 6.04 -10.17 -9.51
C GLY A 178 6.61 -11.58 -9.61
N ILE A 179 7.88 -11.71 -9.30
CA ILE A 179 8.56 -13.01 -9.26
C ILE A 179 7.99 -13.87 -8.14
N GLY A 180 7.78 -15.17 -8.43
CA GLY A 180 7.10 -16.11 -7.54
C GLY A 180 5.63 -16.31 -7.87
N MET A 181 4.97 -15.36 -8.53
CA MET A 181 3.62 -15.57 -9.08
C MET A 181 3.68 -16.57 -10.22
N GLY A 182 2.94 -17.69 -10.08
CA GLY A 182 2.94 -18.79 -11.05
C GLY A 182 4.16 -19.70 -10.99
N GLY A 183 4.99 -19.59 -9.96
CA GLY A 183 6.11 -20.50 -9.68
C GLY A 183 7.25 -20.46 -10.69
N MET A 184 8.04 -21.54 -10.70
CA MET A 184 9.21 -21.69 -11.58
C MET A 184 8.84 -21.71 -13.08
N ASP A 185 7.69 -22.24 -13.44
CA ASP A 185 7.26 -22.31 -14.84
C ASP A 185 7.00 -20.89 -15.40
N ALA A 186 6.36 -20.04 -14.61
CA ALA A 186 6.18 -18.64 -14.98
C ALA A 186 7.53 -17.90 -15.07
N LEU A 187 8.45 -18.12 -14.13
CA LEU A 187 9.79 -17.53 -14.21
C LEU A 187 10.51 -17.94 -15.52
N LYS A 188 10.49 -19.24 -15.84
CA LYS A 188 11.10 -19.77 -17.07
C LYS A 188 10.50 -19.13 -18.30
N GLY A 189 9.18 -19.20 -18.47
CA GLY A 189 8.50 -18.67 -19.65
C GLY A 189 8.64 -17.16 -19.82
N ARG A 190 8.62 -16.41 -18.73
CA ARG A 190 8.67 -14.93 -18.74
C ARG A 190 10.06 -14.37 -18.97
N TYR A 191 11.12 -15.03 -18.49
CA TYR A 191 12.44 -14.42 -18.41
C TYR A 191 13.61 -15.30 -18.83
N LEU A 192 13.55 -16.63 -18.60
CA LEU A 192 14.70 -17.51 -18.84
C LEU A 192 14.66 -18.08 -20.27
N ASP A 193 13.60 -18.80 -20.62
CA ASP A 193 13.52 -19.53 -21.90
C ASP A 193 13.42 -18.60 -23.12
N ASN A 194 12.87 -17.40 -22.94
CA ASN A 194 12.78 -16.37 -23.97
C ASN A 194 14.02 -15.46 -24.04
N GLY A 195 15.03 -15.67 -23.17
CA GLY A 195 16.25 -14.88 -23.10
C GLY A 195 16.09 -13.42 -22.67
N MET A 196 14.98 -13.09 -22.00
CA MET A 196 14.76 -11.70 -21.54
C MET A 196 15.66 -11.33 -20.37
N LEU A 197 16.00 -12.26 -19.47
CA LEU A 197 16.94 -11.97 -18.39
C LEU A 197 18.32 -11.59 -18.96
N ASP A 198 18.84 -12.37 -19.89
CA ASP A 198 20.14 -12.09 -20.55
C ASP A 198 20.10 -10.74 -21.31
N PHE A 199 18.97 -10.42 -21.92
CA PHE A 199 18.76 -9.13 -22.57
C PHE A 199 18.85 -7.99 -21.56
N LEU A 200 18.16 -8.06 -20.43
CA LEU A 200 18.17 -7.00 -19.41
C LEU A 200 19.55 -6.84 -18.77
N ILE A 201 20.31 -7.92 -18.58
CA ILE A 201 21.71 -7.85 -18.14
C ILE A 201 22.55 -7.06 -19.15
N LYS A 202 22.42 -7.33 -20.45
CA LYS A 202 23.13 -6.59 -21.51
C LYS A 202 22.70 -5.12 -21.58
N GLU A 203 21.43 -4.81 -21.34
CA GLU A 203 20.93 -3.43 -21.26
C GLU A 203 21.55 -2.68 -20.06
N ARG A 204 21.78 -3.36 -18.93
CA ARG A 204 22.52 -2.80 -17.80
C ARG A 204 23.99 -2.55 -18.15
N GLU A 205 24.66 -3.51 -18.77
CA GLU A 205 26.05 -3.35 -19.23
C GLU A 205 26.19 -2.19 -20.24
N ALA A 206 25.17 -1.97 -21.06
CA ALA A 206 25.12 -0.87 -22.03
C ALA A 206 24.71 0.48 -21.42
N GLY A 207 24.35 0.53 -20.12
CA GLY A 207 23.96 1.75 -19.40
C GLY A 207 22.54 2.23 -19.69
N ARG A 208 21.71 1.49 -20.42
CA ARG A 208 20.30 1.81 -20.60
C ARG A 208 19.45 1.46 -19.38
N ILE A 209 19.90 0.52 -18.58
CA ILE A 209 19.44 0.22 -17.22
C ILE A 209 20.61 0.49 -16.28
N ARG A 210 20.42 1.24 -15.19
CA ARG A 210 21.48 1.50 -14.21
C ARG A 210 21.52 0.44 -13.11
N ASN A 211 20.36 0.00 -12.64
CA ASN A 211 20.20 -1.03 -11.61
C ASN A 211 19.18 -2.08 -12.08
N LEU A 212 19.53 -3.36 -11.99
CA LEU A 212 18.64 -4.49 -12.32
C LEU A 212 18.28 -5.27 -11.06
N GLY A 213 16.99 -5.46 -10.83
CA GLY A 213 16.45 -6.19 -9.69
C GLY A 213 15.16 -6.91 -10.02
N PHE A 214 14.45 -7.34 -9.00
CA PHE A 214 13.13 -7.95 -9.15
C PHE A 214 12.22 -7.60 -7.98
N SER A 215 10.90 -7.64 -8.21
CA SER A 215 9.89 -7.60 -7.14
C SER A 215 9.38 -9.01 -6.88
N TYR A 216 9.28 -9.39 -5.61
CA TYR A 216 8.90 -10.73 -5.19
C TYR A 216 7.48 -10.79 -4.61
N HIS A 217 6.71 -11.79 -5.08
CA HIS A 217 5.42 -12.19 -4.55
C HIS A 217 5.20 -13.69 -4.76
N GLY A 218 4.84 -14.45 -3.73
CA GLY A 218 4.37 -15.82 -3.88
C GLY A 218 5.42 -16.89 -3.56
N ASP A 219 5.73 -17.77 -4.51
CA ASP A 219 6.48 -19.00 -4.23
C ASP A 219 7.94 -18.73 -3.87
N ILE A 220 8.30 -19.12 -2.64
CA ILE A 220 9.63 -18.86 -2.05
C ILE A 220 10.76 -19.55 -2.82
N GLU A 221 10.50 -20.72 -3.42
CA GLU A 221 11.49 -21.43 -4.22
C GLU A 221 12.04 -20.59 -5.37
N VAL A 222 11.21 -19.72 -5.95
CA VAL A 222 11.61 -18.83 -7.04
C VAL A 222 12.52 -17.71 -6.53
N TYR A 223 12.22 -17.18 -5.36
CA TYR A 223 13.05 -16.19 -4.68
C TYR A 223 14.44 -16.75 -4.37
N ASP A 224 14.48 -17.90 -3.72
CA ASP A 224 15.73 -18.58 -3.33
C ASP A 224 16.57 -18.96 -4.57
N TYR A 225 15.90 -19.42 -5.64
CA TYR A 225 16.57 -19.70 -6.92
C TYR A 225 17.25 -18.46 -7.50
N LEU A 226 16.56 -17.31 -7.56
CA LEU A 226 17.16 -16.09 -8.10
C LEU A 226 18.30 -15.56 -7.20
N LEU A 227 18.16 -15.67 -5.89
CA LEU A 227 19.22 -15.29 -4.96
C LEU A 227 20.42 -16.22 -5.05
N SER A 228 20.24 -17.53 -5.28
CA SER A 228 21.34 -18.48 -5.50
C SER A 228 22.17 -18.14 -6.74
N ARG A 229 21.61 -17.42 -7.71
CA ARG A 229 22.27 -16.93 -8.91
C ARG A 229 22.84 -15.51 -8.78
N HIS A 230 22.88 -14.95 -7.57
CA HIS A 230 23.36 -13.58 -7.37
C HIS A 230 24.79 -13.38 -7.85
N ASP A 231 25.69 -14.34 -7.64
CA ASP A 231 27.08 -14.25 -8.07
C ASP A 231 27.24 -14.14 -9.59
N GLU A 232 26.30 -14.70 -10.35
CA GLU A 232 26.25 -14.62 -11.80
C GLU A 232 25.55 -13.35 -12.28
N ILE A 233 24.34 -13.07 -11.77
CA ILE A 233 23.46 -12.02 -12.25
C ILE A 233 23.85 -10.66 -11.68
N LYS A 234 24.33 -10.62 -10.43
CA LYS A 234 24.65 -9.40 -9.68
C LYS A 234 23.40 -8.51 -9.52
N TRP A 235 22.43 -8.99 -8.75
CA TRP A 235 21.24 -8.18 -8.42
C TRP A 235 21.66 -6.92 -7.68
N ASP A 236 21.26 -5.76 -8.18
CA ASP A 236 21.58 -4.45 -7.58
C ASP A 236 20.65 -4.12 -6.42
N PHE A 237 19.44 -4.69 -6.42
CA PHE A 237 18.42 -4.53 -5.39
C PHE A 237 17.32 -5.57 -5.52
N VAL A 238 16.49 -5.74 -4.48
CA VAL A 238 15.26 -6.56 -4.54
C VAL A 238 14.13 -5.83 -3.84
N GLN A 239 12.94 -5.85 -4.45
CA GLN A 239 11.74 -5.26 -3.87
C GLN A 239 10.91 -6.34 -3.19
N ILE A 240 10.68 -6.18 -1.88
CA ILE A 240 9.94 -7.12 -1.03
C ILE A 240 8.79 -6.45 -0.31
N GLN A 241 7.75 -7.21 0.02
CA GLN A 241 6.70 -6.79 0.92
C GLN A 241 7.22 -6.85 2.36
N LEU A 242 7.13 -5.72 3.09
CA LEU A 242 7.56 -5.63 4.48
C LEU A 242 6.74 -4.62 5.25
N ASN A 243 6.15 -5.05 6.35
CA ASN A 243 5.48 -4.25 7.37
C ASN A 243 5.48 -5.02 8.70
N TYR A 244 5.02 -4.42 9.78
CA TYR A 244 5.10 -5.03 11.10
C TYR A 244 4.19 -6.26 11.30
N VAL A 245 3.21 -6.51 10.41
CA VAL A 245 2.41 -7.76 10.41
C VAL A 245 3.13 -8.85 9.62
N ASP A 246 3.54 -8.55 8.38
CA ASP A 246 4.20 -9.51 7.50
C ASP A 246 5.62 -9.86 7.96
N TRP A 247 6.17 -9.12 8.92
CA TRP A 247 7.50 -9.37 9.46
C TRP A 247 7.63 -10.83 9.97
N LYS A 248 6.66 -11.28 10.79
CA LYS A 248 6.63 -12.63 11.35
C LYS A 248 5.34 -13.40 11.12
N HIS A 249 4.35 -12.77 10.51
CA HIS A 249 3.00 -13.31 10.41
C HIS A 249 2.45 -13.29 8.97
N ALA A 250 3.32 -13.27 7.97
CA ALA A 250 2.90 -13.22 6.57
C ALA A 250 2.06 -14.44 6.17
N LYS A 251 2.41 -15.63 6.67
CA LYS A 251 1.69 -16.89 6.41
C LYS A 251 0.29 -16.94 7.03
N GLU A 252 0.10 -16.21 8.13
CA GLU A 252 -1.21 -16.14 8.80
C GLU A 252 -2.19 -15.25 8.02
N THR A 253 -1.67 -14.26 7.29
CA THR A 253 -2.46 -13.44 6.36
C THR A 253 -2.71 -14.15 5.04
N ASN A 254 -1.72 -14.88 4.53
CA ASN A 254 -1.81 -15.67 3.30
C ASN A 254 -0.77 -16.80 3.31
N ALA A 255 -1.24 -18.04 3.19
CA ALA A 255 -0.41 -19.25 3.28
C ALA A 255 0.75 -19.33 2.27
N ARG A 256 0.72 -18.55 1.18
CA ARG A 256 1.82 -18.45 0.19
C ARG A 256 2.80 -17.33 0.48
N ASN A 257 2.49 -16.42 1.39
CA ASN A 257 3.42 -15.36 1.76
C ASN A 257 4.56 -15.95 2.61
N THR A 258 5.71 -15.33 2.50
CA THR A 258 6.88 -15.64 3.33
C THR A 258 7.13 -14.45 4.26
N ASP A 259 7.46 -14.76 5.51
CA ASP A 259 7.76 -13.74 6.51
C ASP A 259 8.87 -12.81 6.02
N ALA A 260 8.64 -11.51 6.18
CA ALA A 260 9.57 -10.49 5.69
C ALA A 260 10.93 -10.56 6.42
N GLU A 261 10.96 -11.08 7.65
CA GLU A 261 12.21 -11.35 8.39
C GLU A 261 13.12 -12.29 7.60
N TYR A 262 12.57 -13.37 7.02
CA TYR A 262 13.34 -14.27 6.16
C TYR A 262 13.81 -13.56 4.89
N LEU A 263 12.90 -12.90 4.18
CA LEU A 263 13.21 -12.23 2.91
C LEU A 263 14.31 -11.17 3.08
N TYR A 264 14.14 -10.30 4.07
CA TYR A 264 15.13 -9.28 4.41
C TYR A 264 16.46 -9.90 4.85
N GLY A 265 16.40 -10.92 5.71
CA GLY A 265 17.60 -11.60 6.21
C GLY A 265 18.46 -12.25 5.11
N GLU A 266 17.82 -12.82 4.09
CA GLU A 266 18.54 -13.41 2.93
C GLU A 266 19.19 -12.34 2.03
N LEU A 267 18.57 -11.16 1.90
CA LEU A 267 19.15 -10.02 1.20
C LEU A 267 20.32 -9.41 1.99
N HIS A 268 20.14 -9.22 3.29
CA HIS A 268 21.17 -8.71 4.20
C HIS A 268 22.45 -9.56 4.15
N LYS A 269 22.33 -10.89 4.23
CA LYS A 269 23.46 -11.83 4.13
C LYS A 269 24.27 -11.68 2.84
N ARG A 270 23.66 -11.20 1.78
CA ARG A 270 24.28 -11.03 0.45
C ARG A 270 24.66 -9.58 0.15
N GLY A 271 24.39 -8.66 1.06
CA GLY A 271 24.63 -7.22 0.85
C GLY A 271 23.74 -6.61 -0.24
N ILE A 272 22.58 -7.20 -0.53
CA ILE A 272 21.63 -6.71 -1.53
C ILE A 272 20.66 -5.76 -0.84
N PRO A 273 20.59 -4.47 -1.23
CA PRO A 273 19.65 -3.53 -0.64
C PRO A 273 18.20 -3.88 -0.98
N SER A 274 17.32 -3.62 -0.02
CA SER A 274 15.89 -3.86 -0.15
C SER A 274 15.14 -2.58 -0.54
N ILE A 275 14.15 -2.70 -1.42
CA ILE A 275 13.12 -1.69 -1.64
C ILE A 275 11.82 -2.25 -1.07
N ILE A 276 11.10 -1.44 -0.29
CA ILE A 276 9.91 -1.94 0.40
C ILE A 276 8.64 -1.55 -0.35
N MET A 277 7.83 -2.54 -0.66
CA MET A 277 6.44 -2.39 -1.07
C MET A 277 5.49 -2.83 0.05
N GLU A 278 4.23 -2.41 -0.02
CA GLU A 278 3.16 -2.76 0.93
C GLU A 278 3.48 -2.40 2.40
N PRO A 279 4.14 -1.26 2.70
CA PRO A 279 4.43 -0.88 4.08
C PRO A 279 3.16 -0.70 4.90
N LEU A 280 2.03 -0.38 4.25
CA LEU A 280 0.71 -0.25 4.88
C LEU A 280 -0.22 -1.46 4.63
N LEU A 281 0.30 -2.57 4.10
CA LEU A 281 -0.50 -3.77 3.80
C LEU A 281 -1.77 -3.40 2.99
N GLY A 282 -1.58 -2.68 1.87
CA GLY A 282 -2.66 -2.16 1.01
C GLY A 282 -3.52 -1.06 1.66
N GLY A 283 -3.04 -0.40 2.69
CA GLY A 283 -3.76 0.60 3.46
C GLY A 283 -4.48 0.04 4.69
N ARG A 284 -4.42 -1.26 4.96
CA ARG A 284 -5.03 -1.90 6.14
C ARG A 284 -4.41 -1.37 7.44
N LEU A 285 -3.11 -1.08 7.44
CA LEU A 285 -2.40 -0.56 8.62
C LEU A 285 -2.63 0.93 8.88
N SER A 286 -3.29 1.65 7.98
CA SER A 286 -3.78 3.02 8.21
C SER A 286 -5.25 3.07 8.65
N LYS A 287 -5.99 1.95 8.55
CA LYS A 287 -7.43 1.84 8.82
C LYS A 287 -7.70 0.71 9.81
N LEU A 288 -7.15 0.82 10.99
CA LEU A 288 -7.32 -0.14 12.08
C LEU A 288 -8.66 0.09 12.80
N ASN A 289 -9.07 -0.90 13.63
CA ASN A 289 -10.22 -0.70 14.54
C ASN A 289 -9.85 0.28 15.67
N ASP A 290 -10.88 0.85 16.30
CA ASP A 290 -10.75 1.91 17.31
C ASP A 290 -9.84 1.50 18.49
N ASN A 291 -9.83 0.23 18.90
CA ASN A 291 -8.99 -0.24 20.01
C ASN A 291 -7.51 -0.20 19.65
N LEU A 292 -7.16 -0.64 18.43
CA LEU A 292 -5.79 -0.60 17.93
C LEU A 292 -5.34 0.84 17.65
N VAL A 293 -6.23 1.68 17.12
CA VAL A 293 -5.96 3.13 16.97
C VAL A 293 -5.67 3.76 18.33
N ALA A 294 -6.52 3.52 19.35
CA ALA A 294 -6.32 4.04 20.69
C ALA A 294 -4.97 3.56 21.29
N ARG A 295 -4.62 2.28 21.11
CA ARG A 295 -3.35 1.71 21.56
C ARG A 295 -2.14 2.45 20.97
N LEU A 296 -2.13 2.69 19.66
CA LEU A 296 -1.06 3.41 18.98
C LEU A 296 -0.99 4.88 19.41
N LYS A 297 -2.15 5.54 19.49
CA LYS A 297 -2.27 6.95 19.90
C LYS A 297 -1.90 7.20 21.36
N GLN A 298 -2.10 6.23 22.26
CA GLN A 298 -1.66 6.36 23.65
C GLN A 298 -0.14 6.48 23.77
N ARG A 299 0.61 5.86 22.85
CA ARG A 299 2.08 5.92 22.88
C ARG A 299 2.62 7.17 22.18
N HIS A 300 2.04 7.53 21.02
CA HIS A 300 2.37 8.75 20.27
C HIS A 300 1.09 9.46 19.80
N PRO A 301 0.52 10.35 20.63
CA PRO A 301 -0.76 11.00 20.34
C PRO A 301 -0.79 11.81 19.03
N GLU A 302 0.33 12.47 18.72
CA GLU A 302 0.45 13.37 17.56
C GLU A 302 0.76 12.62 16.25
N SER A 303 1.31 11.40 16.34
CA SER A 303 1.70 10.62 15.16
C SER A 303 0.48 9.98 14.52
N SER A 304 0.44 9.90 13.18
CA SER A 304 -0.60 9.15 12.46
C SER A 304 -0.49 7.65 12.75
N VAL A 305 -1.59 6.92 12.52
CA VAL A 305 -1.55 5.44 12.61
C VAL A 305 -0.63 4.85 11.54
N ALA A 306 -0.60 5.46 10.35
CA ALA A 306 0.24 5.03 9.24
C ALA A 306 1.74 5.21 9.53
N SER A 307 2.12 6.26 10.26
CA SER A 307 3.52 6.57 10.56
C SER A 307 4.25 5.43 11.31
N TRP A 308 3.55 4.66 12.14
CA TRP A 308 4.11 3.49 12.81
C TRP A 308 4.63 2.43 11.83
N ALA A 309 3.86 2.14 10.78
CA ALA A 309 4.27 1.18 9.76
C ALA A 309 5.41 1.71 8.87
N PHE A 310 5.41 3.02 8.58
CA PHE A 310 6.50 3.66 7.85
C PHE A 310 7.78 3.72 8.69
N ARG A 311 7.71 4.08 9.97
CA ARG A 311 8.86 4.04 10.89
C ARG A 311 9.40 2.61 11.01
N PHE A 312 8.51 1.61 11.13
CA PHE A 312 8.91 0.20 11.16
C PHE A 312 9.75 -0.16 9.93
N ALA A 313 9.22 0.06 8.73
CA ALA A 313 9.95 -0.24 7.51
C ALA A 313 11.25 0.57 7.40
N GLY A 314 11.23 1.85 7.76
CA GLY A 314 12.41 2.73 7.68
C GLY A 314 13.51 2.42 8.71
N THR A 315 13.22 1.67 9.77
CA THR A 315 14.19 1.35 10.84
C THR A 315 15.32 0.44 10.36
N PHE A 316 15.06 -0.46 9.42
CA PHE A 316 16.07 -1.42 8.96
C PHE A 316 17.14 -0.75 8.07
N PRO A 317 18.45 -0.95 8.35
CA PRO A 317 19.53 -0.18 7.71
C PRO A 317 19.72 -0.44 6.22
N ASP A 318 19.46 -1.68 5.73
CA ASP A 318 19.66 -2.04 4.32
C ASP A 318 18.45 -1.76 3.43
N ILE A 319 17.43 -1.08 3.96
CA ILE A 319 16.30 -0.61 3.16
C ILE A 319 16.71 0.68 2.46
N LEU A 320 16.74 0.65 1.13
CA LEU A 320 17.11 1.78 0.30
C LEU A 320 15.98 2.82 0.24
N THR A 321 14.75 2.37 0.04
CA THR A 321 13.56 3.22 -0.01
C THR A 321 12.29 2.45 0.34
N VAL A 322 11.31 3.14 0.89
CA VAL A 322 9.99 2.61 1.27
C VAL A 322 8.92 3.24 0.39
N LEU A 323 8.26 2.44 -0.43
CA LEU A 323 7.29 2.92 -1.41
C LEU A 323 5.93 3.19 -0.78
N SER A 324 5.36 4.34 -1.07
CA SER A 324 4.00 4.69 -0.69
C SER A 324 3.18 5.20 -1.87
N GLY A 325 1.99 4.65 -2.05
CA GLY A 325 1.01 5.13 -3.02
C GLY A 325 0.20 6.28 -2.43
N MET A 326 0.65 7.51 -2.63
CA MET A 326 0.08 8.73 -2.06
C MET A 326 -0.88 9.38 -3.06
N THR A 327 -2.15 8.98 -3.03
CA THR A 327 -3.20 9.47 -3.95
C THR A 327 -3.60 10.92 -3.66
N TYR A 328 -3.50 11.37 -2.41
CA TYR A 328 -3.92 12.69 -1.95
C TYR A 328 -2.76 13.42 -1.28
N MET A 329 -2.82 14.74 -1.28
CA MET A 329 -1.78 15.61 -0.71
C MET A 329 -1.60 15.31 0.80
N GLU A 330 -2.65 15.01 1.52
CA GLU A 330 -2.60 14.67 2.95
C GLU A 330 -1.78 13.40 3.22
N HIS A 331 -1.87 12.40 2.33
CA HIS A 331 -1.03 11.20 2.43
C HIS A 331 0.46 11.53 2.24
N LEU A 332 0.75 12.37 1.25
CA LEU A 332 2.12 12.79 0.97
C LEU A 332 2.70 13.60 2.14
N GLN A 333 1.93 14.53 2.67
CA GLN A 333 2.35 15.36 3.80
C GLN A 333 2.60 14.54 5.07
N ASP A 334 1.72 13.58 5.39
CA ASP A 334 1.88 12.71 6.56
C ASP A 334 3.15 11.84 6.45
N ASN A 335 3.40 11.26 5.28
CA ASN A 335 4.58 10.44 5.03
C ASN A 335 5.88 11.27 5.02
N LEU A 336 5.84 12.48 4.50
CA LEU A 336 6.97 13.42 4.56
C LEU A 336 7.33 13.77 6.00
N ARG A 337 6.35 14.02 6.89
CA ARG A 337 6.61 14.24 8.32
C ARG A 337 7.31 13.05 8.95
N THR A 338 6.94 11.84 8.56
CA THR A 338 7.53 10.61 9.10
C THR A 338 9.00 10.43 8.69
N TYR A 339 9.37 10.89 7.48
CA TYR A 339 10.71 10.66 6.93
C TYR A 339 11.60 11.92 6.85
N SER A 340 11.15 13.05 7.40
CA SER A 340 11.88 14.32 7.32
C SER A 340 12.15 15.00 8.70
N PRO A 341 13.05 14.42 9.52
CA PRO A 341 13.81 13.18 9.37
C PRO A 341 13.07 11.94 9.89
N LEU A 342 13.51 10.74 9.48
CA LEU A 342 13.09 9.51 10.13
C LEU A 342 13.62 9.44 11.56
N GLU A 343 12.72 9.11 12.49
CA GLU A 343 13.05 8.64 13.82
C GLU A 343 12.87 7.11 13.86
N PRO A 344 13.95 6.32 13.84
CA PRO A 344 13.86 4.86 13.89
C PRO A 344 13.12 4.39 15.15
N LEU A 345 12.45 3.25 15.05
CA LEU A 345 11.83 2.62 16.22
C LEU A 345 12.89 2.10 17.19
N THR A 346 12.60 2.21 18.48
CA THR A 346 13.36 1.53 19.53
C THR A 346 12.97 0.04 19.60
N ASP A 347 13.80 -0.80 20.26
CA ASP A 347 13.48 -2.21 20.46
C ASP A 347 12.13 -2.39 21.18
N GLU A 348 11.84 -1.53 22.18
CA GLU A 348 10.55 -1.54 22.89
C GLU A 348 9.36 -1.19 21.98
N GLU A 349 9.55 -0.29 21.01
CA GLU A 349 8.53 0.03 20.02
C GLU A 349 8.36 -1.10 18.99
N MET A 350 9.43 -1.81 18.65
CA MET A 350 9.37 -3.00 17.79
C MET A 350 8.55 -4.11 18.47
N ASP A 351 8.81 -4.41 19.76
CA ASP A 351 8.04 -5.38 20.54
C ASP A 351 6.56 -4.96 20.68
N PHE A 352 6.33 -3.67 20.90
CA PHE A 352 4.97 -3.12 20.97
C PHE A 352 4.19 -3.28 19.64
N LEU A 353 4.85 -3.15 18.49
CA LEU A 353 4.23 -3.39 17.18
C LEU A 353 4.02 -4.90 16.93
N GLU A 354 4.90 -5.76 17.38
CA GLU A 354 4.69 -7.21 17.33
C GLU A 354 3.42 -7.62 18.12
N ASP A 355 3.25 -7.14 19.34
CA ASP A 355 2.01 -7.33 20.13
C ASP A 355 0.78 -6.78 19.39
N THR A 356 0.92 -5.63 18.72
CA THR A 356 -0.15 -5.01 17.95
C THR A 356 -0.53 -5.84 16.73
N ALA A 357 0.46 -6.43 16.04
CA ALA A 357 0.23 -7.36 14.93
C ALA A 357 -0.55 -8.60 15.39
N GLN A 358 -0.15 -9.22 16.51
CA GLN A 358 -0.86 -10.37 17.09
C GLN A 358 -2.31 -10.02 17.47
N LEU A 359 -2.57 -8.81 17.97
CA LEU A 359 -3.93 -8.36 18.24
C LEU A 359 -4.72 -8.15 16.97
N MET A 360 -4.09 -7.61 15.91
CA MET A 360 -4.73 -7.38 14.60
C MET A 360 -5.17 -8.70 13.95
N LEU A 361 -4.37 -9.77 14.07
CA LEU A 361 -4.67 -11.09 13.51
C LEU A 361 -5.91 -11.76 14.13
N LYS A 362 -6.37 -11.29 15.30
CA LYS A 362 -7.64 -11.76 15.90
C LYS A 362 -8.90 -11.26 15.16
N TYR A 363 -8.76 -10.28 14.26
CA TYR A 363 -9.87 -9.77 13.45
C TYR A 363 -9.92 -10.47 12.10
N PRO A 364 -11.03 -11.14 11.73
CA PRO A 364 -11.12 -11.98 10.53
C PRO A 364 -11.29 -11.14 9.26
N THR A 365 -10.32 -10.31 8.93
CA THR A 365 -10.30 -9.52 7.69
C THR A 365 -9.75 -10.36 6.53
N ILE A 366 -10.26 -10.09 5.32
CA ILE A 366 -9.76 -10.68 4.08
C ILE A 366 -8.48 -9.92 3.66
N PRO A 367 -7.39 -10.60 3.24
CA PRO A 367 -6.11 -9.96 2.95
C PRO A 367 -6.10 -9.18 1.62
N CYS A 368 -7.20 -8.53 1.24
CA CYS A 368 -7.28 -7.69 0.04
C CYS A 368 -6.56 -6.34 0.28
N ASN A 369 -5.62 -6.01 -0.60
CA ASN A 369 -4.86 -4.75 -0.59
C ASN A 369 -5.25 -3.80 -1.72
N ASP A 370 -6.42 -3.99 -2.35
CA ASP A 370 -6.97 -3.12 -3.39
C ASP A 370 -6.00 -2.85 -4.57
N CYS A 371 -5.22 -3.84 -4.96
CA CYS A 371 -4.30 -3.71 -6.09
C CYS A 371 -5.00 -3.69 -7.46
N LYS A 372 -6.25 -4.17 -7.51
CA LYS A 372 -7.13 -4.22 -8.71
C LYS A 372 -6.62 -5.13 -9.85
N TYR A 373 -5.63 -5.99 -9.63
CA TYR A 373 -5.18 -6.92 -10.67
C TYR A 373 -6.25 -7.96 -11.06
N CYS A 374 -7.22 -8.21 -10.19
CA CYS A 374 -8.38 -9.04 -10.48
C CYS A 374 -9.46 -8.35 -11.34
N MET A 375 -9.22 -7.10 -11.74
CA MET A 375 -10.15 -6.28 -12.54
C MET A 375 -9.65 -6.09 -13.97
N PRO A 376 -10.55 -5.93 -14.97
CA PRO A 376 -12.00 -5.97 -14.85
C PRO A 376 -12.55 -7.38 -14.69
N CYS A 377 -13.56 -7.55 -13.85
CA CYS A 377 -14.31 -8.82 -13.81
C CYS A 377 -15.18 -8.92 -15.07
N PRO A 378 -15.14 -10.04 -15.83
CA PRO A 378 -15.94 -10.20 -17.06
C PRO A 378 -17.45 -10.17 -16.81
N TYR A 379 -17.89 -10.40 -15.57
CA TYR A 379 -19.29 -10.35 -15.15
C TYR A 379 -19.66 -9.02 -14.45
N GLY A 380 -18.77 -8.02 -14.52
CA GLY A 380 -19.03 -6.65 -14.06
C GLY A 380 -18.94 -6.42 -12.56
N LEU A 381 -18.49 -7.39 -11.74
CA LEU A 381 -18.35 -7.19 -10.30
C LEU A 381 -17.25 -6.19 -9.97
N ASP A 382 -17.45 -5.46 -8.88
CA ASP A 382 -16.38 -4.69 -8.24
C ASP A 382 -15.78 -5.50 -7.07
N ILE A 383 -14.91 -6.43 -7.43
CA ILE A 383 -14.31 -7.39 -6.49
C ILE A 383 -13.64 -6.66 -5.30
N PRO A 384 -12.74 -5.67 -5.51
CA PRO A 384 -12.11 -4.98 -4.39
C PRO A 384 -13.11 -4.25 -3.49
N ALA A 385 -14.10 -3.56 -4.05
CA ALA A 385 -15.09 -2.82 -3.27
C ALA A 385 -15.90 -3.74 -2.35
N VAL A 386 -16.26 -4.95 -2.80
CA VAL A 386 -16.94 -5.96 -1.98
C VAL A 386 -16.07 -6.39 -0.80
N LEU A 387 -14.82 -6.78 -1.06
CA LEU A 387 -13.90 -7.27 -0.03
C LEU A 387 -13.53 -6.17 0.98
N LEU A 388 -13.28 -4.96 0.52
CA LEU A 388 -12.95 -3.81 1.37
C LEU A 388 -14.13 -3.37 2.23
N HIS A 389 -15.37 -3.43 1.71
CA HIS A 389 -16.56 -3.17 2.52
C HIS A 389 -16.66 -4.16 3.68
N TYR A 390 -16.48 -5.46 3.42
CA TYR A 390 -16.46 -6.48 4.46
C TYR A 390 -15.41 -6.17 5.53
N ASN A 391 -14.16 -5.91 5.12
CA ASN A 391 -13.06 -5.59 6.02
C ASN A 391 -13.34 -4.36 6.89
N ARG A 392 -13.91 -3.31 6.30
CA ARG A 392 -14.34 -2.12 7.04
C ARG A 392 -15.39 -2.48 8.11
N CYS A 393 -16.38 -3.27 7.73
CA CYS A 393 -17.41 -3.69 8.69
C CYS A 393 -16.84 -4.56 9.83
N VAL A 394 -15.84 -5.41 9.56
CA VAL A 394 -15.11 -6.16 10.60
C VAL A 394 -14.44 -5.19 11.58
N ASN A 395 -13.70 -4.21 11.07
CA ASN A 395 -12.98 -3.24 11.90
C ASN A 395 -13.93 -2.35 12.74
N GLU A 396 -15.09 -2.03 12.18
CA GLU A 396 -16.13 -1.21 12.86
C GLU A 396 -17.03 -2.02 13.80
N GLY A 397 -16.84 -3.35 13.90
CA GLY A 397 -17.71 -4.23 14.70
C GLY A 397 -19.11 -4.41 14.09
N ASN A 398 -19.26 -4.19 12.78
CA ASN A 398 -20.52 -4.27 12.05
C ASN A 398 -20.74 -5.64 11.35
N VAL A 399 -20.04 -6.68 11.78
CA VAL A 399 -20.24 -8.07 11.33
C VAL A 399 -20.77 -8.91 12.52
N PRO A 400 -22.08 -8.93 12.76
CA PRO A 400 -22.65 -9.70 13.85
C PRO A 400 -22.49 -11.22 13.60
N LYS A 401 -22.34 -11.99 14.67
CA LYS A 401 -22.17 -13.45 14.60
C LYS A 401 -23.52 -14.19 14.64
N ASN A 402 -24.49 -13.60 15.32
CA ASN A 402 -25.83 -14.16 15.47
C ASN A 402 -26.85 -13.07 15.87
N ARG A 403 -28.13 -13.43 15.90
CA ARG A 403 -29.23 -12.50 16.21
C ARG A 403 -29.27 -12.03 17.69
N GLN A 404 -28.58 -12.74 18.58
CA GLN A 404 -28.50 -12.44 20.02
C GLN A 404 -27.40 -11.44 20.34
N ASP A 405 -26.56 -11.07 19.40
CA ASP A 405 -25.54 -10.06 19.60
C ASP A 405 -26.17 -8.73 20.00
N GLU A 406 -25.65 -8.12 21.06
CA GLU A 406 -26.17 -6.85 21.61
C GLU A 406 -26.34 -5.75 20.56
N ASN A 407 -25.42 -5.72 19.60
CA ASN A 407 -25.39 -4.75 18.49
C ASN A 407 -26.06 -5.23 17.20
N TYR A 408 -26.72 -6.40 17.20
CA TYR A 408 -27.21 -7.02 15.96
C TYR A 408 -27.97 -6.06 15.04
N VAL A 409 -28.98 -5.34 15.56
CA VAL A 409 -29.83 -4.45 14.75
C VAL A 409 -29.01 -3.30 14.14
N LYS A 410 -28.11 -2.72 14.92
CA LYS A 410 -27.23 -1.61 14.49
C LYS A 410 -26.21 -2.12 13.46
N ALA A 411 -25.52 -3.21 13.75
CA ALA A 411 -24.51 -3.81 12.89
C ALA A 411 -25.12 -4.28 11.56
N ARG A 412 -26.25 -4.99 11.58
CA ARG A 412 -27.00 -5.40 10.40
C ARG A 412 -27.33 -4.20 9.50
N ARG A 413 -27.89 -3.14 10.06
CA ARG A 413 -28.22 -1.92 9.30
C ARG A 413 -26.99 -1.24 8.73
N ALA A 414 -25.93 -1.10 9.52
CA ALA A 414 -24.67 -0.49 9.08
C ALA A 414 -24.05 -1.29 7.93
N PHE A 415 -24.02 -2.61 8.03
CA PHE A 415 -23.51 -3.49 6.99
C PHE A 415 -24.30 -3.34 5.69
N LEU A 416 -25.62 -3.55 5.72
CA LEU A 416 -26.46 -3.56 4.52
C LEU A 416 -26.50 -2.20 3.81
N VAL A 417 -26.69 -1.10 4.57
CA VAL A 417 -26.71 0.25 4.01
C VAL A 417 -25.32 0.62 3.45
N GLY A 418 -24.26 0.27 4.18
CA GLY A 418 -22.88 0.49 3.73
C GLY A 418 -22.57 -0.29 2.48
N TYR A 419 -23.04 -1.54 2.36
CA TYR A 419 -22.86 -2.38 1.18
C TYR A 419 -23.48 -1.76 -0.08
N ASP A 420 -24.76 -1.36 0.01
CA ASP A 420 -25.47 -0.73 -1.11
C ASP A 420 -24.85 0.63 -1.53
N ARG A 421 -24.23 1.36 -0.59
CA ARG A 421 -23.53 2.62 -0.89
C ARG A 421 -22.16 2.42 -1.50
N SER A 422 -21.43 1.39 -1.05
CA SER A 422 -20.05 1.13 -1.49
C SER A 422 -19.98 0.34 -2.79
N VAL A 423 -20.97 -0.51 -3.05
CA VAL A 423 -21.00 -1.43 -4.20
C VAL A 423 -22.33 -1.31 -4.91
N PRO A 424 -22.40 -0.71 -6.10
CA PRO A 424 -23.62 -0.67 -6.89
C PRO A 424 -24.23 -2.05 -7.10
N LYS A 425 -25.55 -2.18 -7.07
CA LYS A 425 -26.26 -3.48 -7.08
C LYS A 425 -25.82 -4.43 -8.19
N LEU A 426 -25.60 -3.92 -9.40
CA LEU A 426 -25.12 -4.71 -10.54
C LEU A 426 -23.66 -5.14 -10.43
N ARG A 427 -22.95 -4.71 -9.40
CA ARG A 427 -21.53 -5.02 -9.16
C ARG A 427 -21.28 -5.79 -7.87
N GLN A 428 -22.36 -6.20 -7.20
CA GLN A 428 -22.32 -6.92 -5.91
C GLN A 428 -21.94 -8.40 -6.08
N ALA A 429 -21.57 -9.02 -4.95
CA ALA A 429 -21.07 -10.39 -4.88
C ALA A 429 -22.05 -11.44 -5.44
N SER A 430 -23.37 -11.19 -5.39
CA SER A 430 -24.42 -12.06 -5.92
C SER A 430 -24.28 -12.38 -7.42
N HIS A 431 -23.54 -11.58 -8.17
CA HIS A 431 -23.29 -11.82 -9.59
C HIS A 431 -22.07 -12.73 -9.86
N CYS A 432 -21.37 -13.20 -8.82
CA CYS A 432 -20.23 -14.09 -8.98
C CYS A 432 -20.68 -15.50 -9.38
N ILE A 433 -20.23 -15.96 -10.54
CA ILE A 433 -20.52 -17.31 -11.05
C ILE A 433 -19.42 -18.34 -10.74
N GLY A 434 -18.38 -17.97 -10.02
CA GLY A 434 -17.27 -18.87 -9.67
C GLY A 434 -16.35 -19.25 -10.84
N CYS A 435 -16.20 -18.41 -11.86
CA CYS A 435 -15.39 -18.72 -13.05
C CYS A 435 -13.88 -18.78 -12.81
N ASN A 436 -13.39 -18.39 -11.64
CA ASN A 436 -11.99 -18.39 -11.18
C ASN A 436 -11.00 -17.54 -12.02
N GLN A 437 -11.43 -16.73 -12.98
CA GLN A 437 -10.54 -15.94 -13.82
C GLN A 437 -9.76 -14.87 -13.02
N CYS A 438 -10.29 -14.41 -11.88
CA CYS A 438 -9.64 -13.43 -11.01
C CYS A 438 -8.53 -14.02 -10.12
N VAL A 439 -8.56 -15.34 -9.85
CA VAL A 439 -7.67 -16.01 -8.88
C VAL A 439 -6.19 -15.95 -9.29
N PRO A 440 -5.79 -16.25 -10.53
CA PRO A 440 -4.37 -16.20 -10.95
C PRO A 440 -3.75 -14.82 -10.87
N HIS A 441 -4.58 -13.77 -10.86
CA HIS A 441 -4.13 -12.37 -10.84
C HIS A 441 -3.98 -11.80 -9.42
N CYS A 442 -4.40 -12.55 -8.39
CA CYS A 442 -4.36 -12.07 -7.03
C CYS A 442 -2.99 -12.30 -6.37
N PRO A 443 -2.17 -11.24 -6.12
CA PRO A 443 -0.87 -11.40 -5.48
C PRO A 443 -0.98 -11.85 -4.02
N GLN A 444 -2.16 -11.63 -3.40
CA GLN A 444 -2.46 -12.09 -2.04
C GLN A 444 -3.09 -13.50 -2.02
N ASN A 445 -3.14 -14.18 -3.16
CA ASN A 445 -3.68 -15.54 -3.29
C ASN A 445 -5.06 -15.77 -2.62
N ILE A 446 -5.91 -14.76 -2.67
CA ILE A 446 -7.27 -14.85 -2.13
C ILE A 446 -8.08 -15.80 -3.04
N ASP A 447 -8.77 -16.77 -2.45
CA ASP A 447 -9.83 -17.50 -3.14
C ASP A 447 -11.04 -16.56 -3.31
N ILE A 448 -10.93 -15.67 -4.30
CA ILE A 448 -11.87 -14.57 -4.51
C ILE A 448 -13.31 -15.09 -4.67
N PRO A 449 -13.62 -16.11 -5.50
CA PRO A 449 -14.99 -16.61 -5.62
C PRO A 449 -15.55 -17.13 -4.30
N LYS A 450 -14.76 -17.86 -3.53
CA LYS A 450 -15.17 -18.37 -2.21
C LYS A 450 -15.52 -17.23 -1.26
N GLU A 451 -14.67 -16.19 -1.19
CA GLU A 451 -14.94 -15.03 -0.34
C GLU A 451 -16.15 -14.22 -0.81
N LEU A 452 -16.34 -14.04 -2.11
CA LEU A 452 -17.52 -13.38 -2.66
C LEU A 452 -18.81 -14.16 -2.32
N HIS A 453 -18.82 -15.47 -2.49
CA HIS A 453 -19.98 -16.32 -2.14
C HIS A 453 -20.25 -16.28 -0.63
N ARG A 454 -19.21 -16.30 0.21
CA ARG A 454 -19.36 -16.19 1.67
C ARG A 454 -19.99 -14.84 2.06
N ILE A 455 -19.54 -13.75 1.45
CA ILE A 455 -20.10 -12.42 1.69
C ILE A 455 -21.54 -12.34 1.20
N ASP A 456 -21.85 -12.89 0.03
CA ASP A 456 -23.22 -12.91 -0.50
C ASP A 456 -24.18 -13.67 0.40
N GLN A 457 -23.78 -14.86 0.85
CA GLN A 457 -24.56 -15.65 1.82
C GLN A 457 -24.79 -14.84 3.12
N PHE A 458 -23.77 -14.17 3.61
CA PHE A 458 -23.89 -13.33 4.81
C PHE A 458 -24.88 -12.16 4.58
N VAL A 459 -24.80 -11.50 3.43
CA VAL A 459 -25.75 -10.44 3.03
C VAL A 459 -27.17 -10.95 3.02
N GLU A 460 -27.42 -12.12 2.44
CA GLU A 460 -28.76 -12.73 2.37
C GLU A 460 -29.26 -13.14 3.77
N GLN A 461 -28.43 -13.72 4.60
CA GLN A 461 -28.77 -14.02 6.01
C GLN A 461 -29.15 -12.77 6.77
N LEU A 462 -28.39 -11.67 6.59
CA LEU A 462 -28.73 -10.39 7.20
C LEU A 462 -30.06 -9.82 6.69
N LYS A 463 -30.35 -9.92 5.39
CA LYS A 463 -31.63 -9.46 4.80
C LYS A 463 -32.82 -10.25 5.37
N GLN A 464 -32.68 -11.56 5.43
CA GLN A 464 -33.73 -12.48 5.90
C GLN A 464 -33.81 -12.55 7.43
N GLY A 465 -32.79 -12.06 8.16
CA GLY A 465 -32.72 -12.18 9.61
C GLY A 465 -32.54 -13.63 10.09
N THR A 466 -31.79 -14.43 9.36
CA THR A 466 -31.56 -15.88 9.62
C THR A 466 -30.13 -16.18 10.12
N LEU A 467 -29.36 -15.15 10.52
CA LEU A 467 -27.99 -15.31 11.00
C LEU A 467 -27.91 -16.09 12.31
#